data_1f9d7113286ea77a4f9d58d409e3a2d3
#
_entry.id   1f9d7113286ea77a4f9d58d409e3a2d3
#
_cell.length_a   1.000
_cell.length_b   1.000
_cell.length_c   1.000
_cell.angle_alpha   90.00
_cell.angle_beta   90.00
_cell.angle_gamma   90.00
#
_symmetry.space_group_name_H-M   'P 1'
#
loop_
_entity.id
_entity.type
_entity.pdbx_description
1 polymer ?
#
loop_
_entity_poly.entity_id
_entity_poly.type
_entity_poly.pdbx_seq_one_letter_code
_entity_poly.pdbx_strand_id
1 'polypeptide(L)'
;MIEEASKQKGAVTGIASGFIDLDYKTAGFQPSDLILVAARPSMGKTAFVLSMAKNMAVNAKIPVALFSLEMSNVQLVNRMIVNVCEIPGEKIKSGQLAPYEWGQLDYKIKELYDAPMYVDDTPSLSVFELRTKARRLVREHGVKIIIIDYLQLMNASGMSFGSRQEEVSTISRSLKGL
;
A
#
# COMPACT_ATOMS: atom_id res chain seq x y z
N MET A 1 15.83 -13.18 18.37
CA MET A 1 14.46 -13.40 17.83
C MET A 1 13.55 -14.13 18.84
N ILE A 2 13.82 -15.39 19.25
CA ILE A 2 12.95 -16.12 20.19
C ILE A 2 12.95 -15.48 21.59
N GLU A 3 14.10 -15.01 22.09
CA GLU A 3 14.21 -14.31 23.38
C GLU A 3 13.56 -12.92 23.39
N GLU A 4 13.57 -12.20 22.27
CA GLU A 4 12.88 -10.91 22.14
C GLU A 4 11.36 -11.10 22.09
N ALA A 5 10.88 -12.11 21.37
CA ALA A 5 9.47 -12.46 21.34
C ALA A 5 8.92 -12.93 22.70
N SER A 6 9.76 -13.58 23.54
CA SER A 6 9.34 -14.04 24.87
C SER A 6 9.19 -12.89 25.88
N LYS A 7 9.90 -11.79 25.69
CA LYS A 7 9.85 -10.59 26.57
C LYS A 7 8.66 -9.68 26.29
N GLN A 8 8.03 -9.82 25.13
CA GLN A 8 6.89 -9.01 24.68
C GLN A 8 5.67 -9.91 24.42
N LYS A 9 5.01 -10.37 25.48
CA LYS A 9 3.73 -11.10 25.35
C LYS A 9 2.72 -10.26 24.56
N GLY A 10 2.49 -10.63 23.28
CA GLY A 10 1.51 -9.98 22.40
C GLY A 10 2.04 -8.81 21.55
N ALA A 11 3.34 -8.58 21.49
CA ALA A 11 3.89 -7.54 20.61
C ALA A 11 4.00 -8.00 19.17
N VAL A 12 3.64 -7.09 18.27
CA VAL A 12 3.84 -7.21 16.83
C VAL A 12 5.35 -7.13 16.55
N THR A 13 5.94 -8.23 16.08
CA THR A 13 7.39 -8.31 15.80
C THR A 13 7.74 -7.77 14.41
N GLY A 14 6.78 -7.82 13.49
CA GLY A 14 6.90 -7.27 12.13
C GLY A 14 6.29 -5.88 12.00
N ILE A 15 6.05 -5.46 10.75
CA ILE A 15 5.38 -4.20 10.45
C ILE A 15 3.88 -4.36 10.69
N ALA A 16 3.32 -3.56 11.59
CA ALA A 16 1.89 -3.57 11.90
C ALA A 16 1.07 -3.05 10.72
N SER A 17 -0.02 -3.72 10.37
CA SER A 17 -1.00 -3.26 9.39
C SER A 17 -1.88 -2.11 9.90
N GLY A 18 -1.94 -1.96 11.24
CA GLY A 18 -2.83 -1.06 11.93
C GLY A 18 -4.25 -1.60 12.12
N PHE A 19 -4.49 -2.86 11.74
CA PHE A 19 -5.72 -3.58 12.06
C PHE A 19 -5.41 -4.58 13.17
N ILE A 20 -5.89 -4.32 14.37
CA ILE A 20 -5.52 -5.01 15.62
C ILE A 20 -5.67 -6.53 15.50
N ASP A 21 -6.81 -7.00 15.01
CA ASP A 21 -7.07 -8.44 14.88
C ASP A 21 -6.18 -9.13 13.83
N LEU A 22 -5.84 -8.40 12.76
CA LEU A 22 -4.92 -8.89 11.75
C LEU A 22 -3.50 -8.96 12.31
N ASP A 23 -3.06 -7.90 12.96
CA ASP A 23 -1.73 -7.81 13.56
C ASP A 23 -1.54 -8.85 14.66
N TYR A 24 -2.57 -9.12 15.45
CA TYR A 24 -2.55 -10.18 16.46
C TYR A 24 -2.36 -11.58 15.84
N LYS A 25 -3.01 -11.83 14.69
CA LYS A 25 -2.93 -13.13 14.00
C LYS A 25 -1.62 -13.34 13.23
N THR A 26 -1.08 -12.26 12.66
CA THR A 26 0.13 -12.31 11.80
C THR A 26 1.41 -12.00 12.53
N ALA A 27 1.33 -11.44 13.74
CA ALA A 27 2.44 -10.79 14.46
C ALA A 27 3.09 -9.65 13.62
N GLY A 28 2.32 -9.04 12.73
CA GLY A 28 2.78 -8.07 11.73
C GLY A 28 3.46 -8.73 10.52
N PHE A 29 3.76 -7.92 9.51
CA PHE A 29 4.37 -8.37 8.26
C PHE A 29 5.89 -8.47 8.41
N GLN A 30 6.44 -9.66 8.13
CA GLN A 30 7.86 -9.91 8.30
C GLN A 30 8.66 -9.53 7.03
N PRO A 31 9.95 -9.18 7.17
CA PRO A 31 10.83 -9.02 6.02
C PRO A 31 10.79 -10.25 5.11
N SER A 32 10.80 -10.03 3.81
CA SER A 32 10.69 -11.05 2.76
C SER A 32 9.33 -11.76 2.62
N ASP A 33 8.30 -11.36 3.35
CA ASP A 33 6.94 -11.89 3.13
C ASP A 33 6.36 -11.42 1.80
N LEU A 34 5.69 -12.31 1.10
CA LEU A 34 4.77 -12.00 0.01
C LEU A 34 3.35 -12.20 0.52
N ILE A 35 2.63 -11.09 0.67
CA ILE A 35 1.28 -11.07 1.23
C ILE A 35 0.28 -10.85 0.09
N LEU A 36 -0.68 -11.75 -0.06
CA LEU A 36 -1.70 -11.68 -1.08
C LEU A 36 -3.04 -11.26 -0.47
N VAL A 37 -3.57 -10.13 -0.96
CA VAL A 37 -4.92 -9.66 -0.60
C VAL A 37 -5.83 -9.88 -1.80
N ALA A 38 -6.73 -10.85 -1.68
CA ALA A 38 -7.67 -11.19 -2.72
C ALA A 38 -9.09 -10.77 -2.34
N ALA A 39 -9.81 -10.17 -3.29
CA ALA A 39 -11.21 -9.80 -3.13
C ALA A 39 -11.90 -9.79 -4.49
N ARG A 40 -13.21 -10.03 -4.50
CA ARG A 40 -14.04 -9.82 -5.70
C ARG A 40 -14.09 -8.33 -6.05
N PRO A 41 -14.36 -7.97 -7.30
CA PRO A 41 -14.57 -6.58 -7.68
C PRO A 41 -15.56 -5.87 -6.75
N SER A 42 -15.32 -4.60 -6.45
CA SER A 42 -16.16 -3.75 -5.59
C SER A 42 -16.27 -4.16 -4.12
N MET A 43 -15.49 -5.15 -3.65
CA MET A 43 -15.47 -5.55 -2.22
C MET A 43 -14.53 -4.72 -1.34
N GLY A 44 -14.00 -3.63 -1.85
CA GLY A 44 -13.18 -2.70 -1.05
C GLY A 44 -11.70 -3.04 -0.96
N LYS A 45 -11.14 -3.88 -1.85
CA LYS A 45 -9.70 -4.24 -1.86
C LYS A 45 -8.81 -3.00 -1.76
N THR A 46 -8.96 -2.05 -2.68
CA THR A 46 -8.15 -0.82 -2.71
C THR A 46 -8.36 0.03 -1.46
N ALA A 47 -9.59 0.13 -0.94
CA ALA A 47 -9.87 0.87 0.29
C ALA A 47 -9.15 0.26 1.50
N PHE A 48 -9.16 -1.07 1.63
CA PHE A 48 -8.44 -1.80 2.67
C PHE A 48 -6.93 -1.57 2.58
N VAL A 49 -6.36 -1.70 1.38
CA VAL A 49 -4.93 -1.52 1.13
C VAL A 49 -4.50 -0.07 1.41
N LEU A 50 -5.29 0.94 1.01
CA LEU A 50 -5.00 2.34 1.30
C LEU A 50 -5.12 2.65 2.81
N SER A 51 -6.05 2.04 3.52
CA SER A 51 -6.15 2.19 4.98
C SER A 51 -4.93 1.59 5.68
N MET A 52 -4.45 0.45 5.22
CA MET A 52 -3.20 -0.15 5.66
C MET A 52 -1.99 0.76 5.39
N ALA A 53 -1.87 1.28 4.17
CA ALA A 53 -0.82 2.22 3.78
C ALA A 53 -0.84 3.50 4.64
N LYS A 54 -2.04 4.05 4.91
CA LYS A 54 -2.22 5.16 5.84
C LYS A 54 -1.71 4.82 7.23
N ASN A 55 -2.13 3.69 7.81
CA ASN A 55 -1.72 3.29 9.15
C ASN A 55 -0.21 3.18 9.25
N MET A 56 0.45 2.62 8.24
CA MET A 56 1.90 2.48 8.19
C MET A 56 2.60 3.82 7.96
N ALA A 57 2.25 4.56 6.90
CA ALA A 57 2.98 5.76 6.50
C ALA A 57 2.60 6.99 7.33
N VAL A 58 1.31 7.23 7.57
CA VAL A 58 0.85 8.43 8.28
C VAL A 58 1.00 8.25 9.80
N ASN A 59 0.49 7.14 10.34
CA ASN A 59 0.46 6.95 11.79
C ASN A 59 1.78 6.43 12.35
N ALA A 60 2.38 5.39 11.71
CA ALA A 60 3.61 4.77 12.19
C ALA A 60 4.89 5.32 11.57
N LYS A 61 4.79 6.24 10.59
CA LYS A 61 5.92 6.85 9.87
C LYS A 61 6.85 5.82 9.20
N ILE A 62 6.31 4.69 8.79
CA ILE A 62 7.03 3.64 8.08
C ILE A 62 6.99 3.96 6.57
N PRO A 63 8.15 4.02 5.89
CA PRO A 63 8.20 4.27 4.45
C PRO A 63 7.51 3.17 3.63
N VAL A 64 6.50 3.56 2.85
CA VAL A 64 5.67 2.67 2.02
C VAL A 64 5.76 3.10 0.56
N ALA A 65 5.91 2.16 -0.36
CA ALA A 65 5.76 2.37 -1.80
C ALA A 65 4.46 1.72 -2.29
N LEU A 66 3.67 2.46 -3.05
CA LEU A 66 2.43 2.01 -3.67
C LEU A 66 2.54 2.10 -5.19
N PHE A 67 2.54 0.96 -5.86
CA PHE A 67 2.44 0.85 -7.30
C PHE A 67 0.98 0.60 -7.69
N SER A 68 0.35 1.60 -8.29
CA SER A 68 -1.04 1.53 -8.72
C SER A 68 -1.12 1.36 -10.23
N LEU A 69 -1.58 0.20 -10.66
CA LEU A 69 -1.71 -0.12 -12.08
C LEU A 69 -3.14 0.13 -12.61
N GLU A 70 -4.09 0.38 -11.72
CA GLU A 70 -5.49 0.61 -12.05
C GLU A 70 -5.91 2.08 -11.89
N MET A 71 -5.40 2.74 -10.87
CA MET A 71 -5.84 4.10 -10.51
C MET A 71 -4.70 5.11 -10.67
N SER A 72 -5.06 6.30 -11.15
CA SER A 72 -4.11 7.41 -11.22
C SER A 72 -3.73 7.96 -9.83
N ASN A 73 -2.58 8.62 -9.74
CA ASN A 73 -2.11 9.31 -8.53
C ASN A 73 -3.18 10.23 -7.95
N VAL A 74 -3.86 11.02 -8.78
CA VAL A 74 -4.91 11.95 -8.33
C VAL A 74 -6.06 11.22 -7.64
N GLN A 75 -6.48 10.08 -8.20
CA GLN A 75 -7.56 9.28 -7.61
C GLN A 75 -7.14 8.67 -6.28
N LEU A 76 -5.89 8.20 -6.18
CA LEU A 76 -5.33 7.65 -4.93
C LEU A 76 -5.20 8.72 -3.85
N VAL A 77 -4.64 9.88 -4.19
CA VAL A 77 -4.50 11.02 -3.26
C VAL A 77 -5.87 11.47 -2.75
N ASN A 78 -6.87 11.59 -3.62
CA ASN A 78 -8.23 11.94 -3.20
C ASN A 78 -8.81 10.91 -2.21
N ARG A 79 -8.60 9.60 -2.45
CA ARG A 79 -9.03 8.56 -1.50
C ARG A 79 -8.26 8.62 -0.19
N MET A 80 -6.97 8.94 -0.23
CA MET A 80 -6.16 9.12 0.98
C MET A 80 -6.62 10.33 1.78
N ILE A 81 -6.94 11.46 1.13
CA ILE A 81 -7.50 12.64 1.79
C ILE A 81 -8.81 12.30 2.50
N VAL A 82 -9.73 11.61 1.80
CA VAL A 82 -10.99 11.13 2.40
C VAL A 82 -10.73 10.28 3.64
N ASN A 83 -9.77 9.36 3.55
CA ASN A 83 -9.44 8.44 4.63
C ASN A 83 -8.75 9.14 5.83
N VAL A 84 -7.83 10.06 5.56
CA VAL A 84 -7.08 10.78 6.61
C VAL A 84 -7.94 11.86 7.26
N CYS A 85 -8.67 12.62 6.43
CA CYS A 85 -9.50 13.73 6.94
C CYS A 85 -10.84 13.28 7.50
N GLU A 86 -11.28 12.05 7.20
CA GLU A 86 -12.58 11.51 7.64
C GLU A 86 -13.77 12.37 7.17
N ILE A 87 -13.63 13.00 6.00
CA ILE A 87 -14.64 13.81 5.34
C ILE A 87 -15.22 13.01 4.17
N PRO A 88 -16.56 12.94 4.00
CA PRO A 88 -17.16 12.24 2.87
C PRO A 88 -16.62 12.73 1.52
N GLY A 89 -16.25 11.78 0.64
CA GLY A 89 -15.63 12.08 -0.64
C GLY A 89 -16.51 12.94 -1.58
N GLU A 90 -17.84 12.86 -1.45
CA GLU A 90 -18.78 13.69 -2.18
C GLU A 90 -18.64 15.17 -1.82
N LYS A 91 -18.45 15.48 -0.55
CA LYS A 91 -18.22 16.84 -0.06
C LYS A 91 -16.90 17.42 -0.57
N ILE A 92 -15.83 16.59 -0.56
CA ILE A 92 -14.51 17.00 -1.09
C ILE A 92 -14.60 17.27 -2.59
N LYS A 93 -15.28 16.40 -3.36
CA LYS A 93 -15.45 16.57 -4.81
C LYS A 93 -16.32 17.78 -5.18
N SER A 94 -17.38 18.04 -4.42
CA SER A 94 -18.29 19.18 -4.67
C SER A 94 -17.78 20.50 -4.11
N GLY A 95 -16.77 20.47 -3.23
CA GLY A 95 -16.30 21.64 -2.50
C GLY A 95 -17.28 22.16 -1.44
N GLN A 96 -18.35 21.42 -1.16
CA GLN A 96 -19.39 21.79 -0.18
C GLN A 96 -18.99 21.37 1.23
N LEU A 97 -17.96 22.01 1.76
CA LEU A 97 -17.46 21.80 3.11
C LEU A 97 -17.98 22.88 4.06
N ALA A 98 -18.41 22.47 5.23
CA ALA A 98 -18.72 23.41 6.30
C ALA A 98 -17.43 24.09 6.82
N PRO A 99 -17.51 25.29 7.45
CA PRO A 99 -16.31 25.99 7.92
C PRO A 99 -15.41 25.15 8.84
N TYR A 100 -16.00 24.32 9.69
CA TYR A 100 -15.21 23.43 10.57
C TYR A 100 -14.52 22.29 9.79
N GLU A 101 -15.14 21.80 8.70
CA GLU A 101 -14.56 20.75 7.84
C GLU A 101 -13.35 21.27 7.06
N TRP A 102 -13.34 22.55 6.68
CA TRP A 102 -12.17 23.21 6.11
C TRP A 102 -10.99 23.23 7.10
N GLY A 103 -11.26 23.59 8.36
CA GLY A 103 -10.23 23.54 9.40
C GLY A 103 -9.70 22.13 9.67
N GLN A 104 -10.58 21.12 9.64
CA GLN A 104 -10.21 19.71 9.78
C GLN A 104 -9.36 19.24 8.59
N LEU A 105 -9.73 19.63 7.37
CA LEU A 105 -8.97 19.33 6.15
C LEU A 105 -7.57 19.92 6.22
N ASP A 106 -7.45 21.22 6.51
CA ASP A 106 -6.17 21.92 6.59
C ASP A 106 -5.23 21.35 7.66
N TYR A 107 -5.78 20.92 8.78
CA TYR A 107 -5.01 20.30 9.83
C TYR A 107 -4.51 18.90 9.45
N LYS A 108 -5.42 18.03 9.01
CA LYS A 108 -5.11 16.61 8.76
C LYS A 108 -4.35 16.38 7.44
N ILE A 109 -4.49 17.26 6.46
CA ILE A 109 -3.74 17.13 5.20
C ILE A 109 -2.22 17.29 5.41
N LYS A 110 -1.80 18.02 6.43
CA LYS A 110 -0.39 18.17 6.80
C LYS A 110 0.23 16.83 7.20
N GLU A 111 -0.52 15.99 7.90
CA GLU A 111 -0.07 14.65 8.29
C GLU A 111 0.23 13.78 7.05
N LEU A 112 -0.54 13.98 5.97
CA LEU A 112 -0.34 13.27 4.70
C LEU A 112 0.89 13.81 3.94
N TYR A 113 1.14 15.13 3.96
CA TYR A 113 2.34 15.71 3.35
C TYR A 113 3.64 15.19 3.97
N ASP A 114 3.64 14.99 5.29
CA ASP A 114 4.80 14.50 6.05
C ASP A 114 4.90 12.97 6.07
N ALA A 115 3.96 12.28 5.43
CA ALA A 115 3.96 10.82 5.40
C ALA A 115 4.98 10.28 4.38
N PRO A 116 5.86 9.34 4.76
CA PRO A 116 6.82 8.73 3.84
C PRO A 116 6.13 7.71 2.92
N MET A 117 5.26 8.19 2.03
CA MET A 117 4.53 7.39 1.06
C MET A 117 4.89 7.78 -0.37
N TYR A 118 5.33 6.80 -1.14
CA TYR A 118 5.79 6.95 -2.52
C TYR A 118 4.81 6.25 -3.45
N VAL A 119 4.20 6.99 -4.36
CA VAL A 119 3.18 6.47 -5.27
C VAL A 119 3.68 6.51 -6.70
N ASP A 120 3.52 5.39 -7.40
CA ASP A 120 3.84 5.25 -8.82
C ASP A 120 2.60 4.70 -9.53
N ASP A 121 2.09 5.44 -10.52
CA ASP A 121 0.90 5.09 -11.31
C ASP A 121 1.24 4.76 -12.77
N THR A 122 2.48 4.31 -13.02
CA THR A 122 2.90 3.87 -14.34
C THR A 122 2.03 2.70 -14.82
N PRO A 123 1.27 2.85 -15.90
CA PRO A 123 0.42 1.77 -16.42
C PRO A 123 1.28 0.65 -17.02
N SER A 124 0.74 -0.57 -17.02
CA SER A 124 1.38 -1.73 -17.66
C SER A 124 2.81 -2.00 -17.22
N LEU A 125 3.11 -1.75 -15.94
CA LEU A 125 4.44 -1.92 -15.37
C LEU A 125 4.92 -3.37 -15.49
N SER A 126 6.11 -3.57 -16.04
CA SER A 126 6.74 -4.89 -16.07
C SER A 126 7.37 -5.25 -14.71
N VAL A 127 7.54 -6.54 -14.46
CA VAL A 127 8.22 -7.02 -13.24
C VAL A 127 9.66 -6.47 -13.15
N PHE A 128 10.35 -6.34 -14.27
CA PHE A 128 11.72 -5.81 -14.33
C PHE A 128 11.77 -4.32 -13.95
N GLU A 129 10.86 -3.52 -14.50
CA GLU A 129 10.75 -2.09 -14.17
C GLU A 129 10.36 -1.88 -12.72
N LEU A 130 9.37 -2.64 -12.23
CA LEU A 130 8.98 -2.61 -10.82
C LEU A 130 10.17 -2.93 -9.91
N ARG A 131 10.94 -3.99 -10.22
CA ARG A 131 12.13 -4.35 -9.46
C ARG A 131 13.14 -3.22 -9.41
N THR A 132 13.39 -2.56 -10.53
CA THR A 132 14.33 -1.44 -10.61
C THR A 132 13.88 -0.25 -9.78
N LYS A 133 12.60 0.14 -9.91
CA LYS A 133 11.99 1.24 -9.15
C LYS A 133 11.95 0.92 -7.64
N ALA A 134 11.53 -0.28 -7.27
CA ALA A 134 11.45 -0.73 -5.89
C ALA A 134 12.80 -0.71 -5.20
N ARG A 135 13.84 -1.26 -5.84
CA ARG A 135 15.23 -1.24 -5.29
C ARG A 135 15.75 0.18 -5.10
N ARG A 136 15.43 1.08 -6.03
CA ARG A 136 15.79 2.50 -5.89
C ARG A 136 15.10 3.11 -4.68
N LEU A 137 13.79 2.92 -4.53
CA LEU A 137 13.01 3.44 -3.40
C LEU A 137 13.49 2.89 -2.04
N VAL A 138 13.85 1.61 -1.99
CA VAL A 138 14.43 1.02 -0.77
C VAL A 138 15.76 1.67 -0.43
N ARG A 139 16.65 1.86 -1.43
CA ARG A 139 17.99 2.42 -1.21
C ARG A 139 17.96 3.90 -0.86
N GLU A 140 17.13 4.70 -1.55
CA GLU A 140 17.09 6.16 -1.42
C GLU A 140 16.20 6.64 -0.27
N HIS A 141 15.11 5.90 0.00
CA HIS A 141 14.07 6.31 0.94
C HIS A 141 13.80 5.31 2.07
N GLY A 142 14.53 4.20 2.09
CA GLY A 142 14.38 3.20 3.15
C GLY A 142 13.02 2.50 3.17
N VAL A 143 12.35 2.39 2.01
CA VAL A 143 11.03 1.75 1.91
C VAL A 143 11.04 0.36 2.53
N LYS A 144 10.05 0.08 3.37
CA LYS A 144 9.90 -1.18 4.11
C LYS A 144 8.77 -2.07 3.58
N ILE A 145 7.76 -1.47 2.98
CA ILE A 145 6.59 -2.16 2.40
C ILE A 145 6.40 -1.68 0.96
N ILE A 146 6.21 -2.64 0.06
CA ILE A 146 5.85 -2.41 -1.33
C ILE A 146 4.45 -2.97 -1.55
N ILE A 147 3.55 -2.14 -2.02
CA ILE A 147 2.16 -2.47 -2.31
C ILE A 147 1.96 -2.39 -3.82
N ILE A 148 1.29 -3.40 -4.39
CA ILE A 148 0.98 -3.44 -5.82
C ILE A 148 -0.53 -3.63 -5.98
N ASP A 149 -1.22 -2.66 -6.54
CA ASP A 149 -2.66 -2.73 -6.83
C ASP A 149 -2.92 -2.58 -8.34
N TYR A 150 -3.14 -3.64 -9.07
CA TYR A 150 -3.12 -5.05 -8.67
C TYR A 150 -2.33 -5.89 -9.67
N LEU A 151 -1.87 -7.03 -9.19
CA LEU A 151 -0.93 -7.93 -9.86
C LEU A 151 -1.31 -8.31 -11.30
N GLN A 152 -2.61 -8.54 -11.58
CA GLN A 152 -3.07 -8.95 -12.90
C GLN A 152 -2.91 -7.88 -13.99
N LEU A 153 -2.59 -6.65 -13.68
CA LEU A 153 -2.28 -5.62 -14.68
C LEU A 153 -0.79 -5.53 -15.01
N MET A 154 0.05 -6.31 -14.32
CA MET A 154 1.47 -6.40 -14.62
C MET A 154 1.74 -7.22 -15.88
N ASN A 155 2.86 -6.94 -16.52
CA ASN A 155 3.39 -7.68 -17.67
C ASN A 155 4.67 -8.43 -17.27
N ALA A 156 4.78 -9.66 -17.75
CA ALA A 156 6.05 -10.37 -17.75
C ALA A 156 6.75 -10.15 -19.11
N SER A 157 7.26 -8.95 -19.35
CA SER A 157 7.82 -8.50 -20.63
C SER A 157 8.85 -9.46 -21.18
N GLY A 158 8.71 -9.82 -22.46
CA GLY A 158 9.68 -10.63 -23.21
C GLY A 158 9.54 -12.14 -23.06
N MET A 159 8.53 -12.63 -22.34
CA MET A 159 8.24 -14.06 -22.23
C MET A 159 6.92 -14.39 -22.94
N SER A 160 6.87 -15.52 -23.62
CA SER A 160 5.65 -16.07 -24.21
C SER A 160 5.05 -17.09 -23.23
N PHE A 161 3.78 -16.94 -22.88
CA PHE A 161 3.05 -17.81 -21.95
C PHE A 161 1.91 -18.51 -22.66
N GLY A 162 1.66 -19.76 -22.28
CA GLY A 162 0.52 -20.54 -22.79
C GLY A 162 -0.83 -20.09 -22.23
N SER A 163 -0.82 -19.45 -21.04
CA SER A 163 -2.03 -18.94 -20.40
C SER A 163 -1.75 -17.75 -19.49
N ARG A 164 -2.79 -16.96 -19.19
CA ARG A 164 -2.71 -15.85 -18.24
C ARG A 164 -2.38 -16.33 -16.82
N GLN A 165 -2.83 -17.51 -16.43
CA GLN A 165 -2.51 -18.08 -15.11
C GLN A 165 -1.01 -18.37 -14.97
N GLU A 166 -0.38 -18.88 -16.02
CA GLU A 166 1.06 -19.15 -16.03
C GLU A 166 1.86 -17.85 -15.93
N GLU A 167 1.45 -16.81 -16.64
CA GLU A 167 2.08 -15.48 -16.54
C GLU A 167 1.95 -14.91 -15.12
N VAL A 168 0.76 -14.90 -14.53
CA VAL A 168 0.53 -14.41 -13.15
C VAL A 168 1.32 -15.23 -12.13
N SER A 169 1.42 -16.54 -12.30
CA SER A 169 2.24 -17.41 -11.43
C SER A 169 3.73 -17.04 -11.52
N THR A 170 4.23 -16.76 -12.72
CA THR A 170 5.62 -16.35 -12.95
C THR A 170 5.89 -14.97 -12.35
N ILE A 171 4.97 -14.01 -12.53
CA ILE A 171 5.06 -12.68 -11.90
C ILE A 171 5.12 -12.82 -10.38
N SER A 172 4.20 -13.58 -9.78
CA SER A 172 4.14 -13.80 -8.32
C SER A 172 5.43 -14.39 -7.78
N ARG A 173 5.99 -15.40 -8.47
CA ARG A 173 7.29 -16.00 -8.12
C ARG A 173 8.44 -15.00 -8.20
N SER A 174 8.42 -14.15 -9.22
CA SER A 174 9.43 -13.12 -9.41
C SER A 174 9.34 -12.01 -8.34
N LEU A 175 8.14 -11.69 -7.89
CA LEU A 175 7.92 -10.74 -6.79
C LEU A 175 8.39 -11.31 -5.45
N LYS A 176 8.22 -12.62 -5.21
CA LYS A 176 8.77 -13.26 -4.00
C LYS A 176 10.29 -13.20 -3.93
N GLY A 177 10.96 -13.13 -5.09
CA GLY A 177 12.41 -12.97 -5.20
C GLY A 177 12.92 -11.52 -5.25
N LEU A 178 12.06 -10.54 -5.02
CA LEU A 178 12.40 -9.12 -5.02
C LEU A 178 13.12 -8.73 -3.75
#